data_940ce4c69f2ea9f5f10809bb97e512a1
#
_entry.id   940ce4c69f2ea9f5f10809bb97e512a1
#
_cell.length_a   1.000
_cell.length_b   1.000
_cell.length_c   1.000
_cell.angle_alpha   90.00
_cell.angle_beta   90.00
_cell.angle_gamma   90.00
#
_symmetry.space_group_name_H-M   'P 1'
#
loop_
_entity.id
_entity.type
_entity.pdbx_description
1 polymer ?
#
loop_
_entity_poly.entity_id
_entity_poly.type
_entity_poly.pdbx_seq_one_letter_code
_entity_poly.pdbx_strand_id
1 'polypeptide(L)'
;MTSRFRSGARTASGVRPASGGARFGTRPLAAGLLTATVALYMALVAFGNITDFDTNRQFVRHVLAMDTTFKDPDLMWRAITSGTLQDIAYVLIIIWETVAALVLAVAAVAWLRGSRGGDGLGKARRLSTGGLLMVLLLFGAGFMAIGGEWFAMWQSKSWNGLDAAARNFMVAGIVLLVVHLPGTATAEE
;
A
#
# COMPACT_ATOMS: atom_id res chain seq x y z
N MET A 1 -83.31 8.24 20.84
CA MET A 1 -82.29 9.27 21.15
C MET A 1 -80.93 8.64 20.95
N THR A 2 -80.36 8.78 19.77
CA THR A 2 -79.09 8.13 19.37
C THR A 2 -78.05 9.21 19.06
N SER A 3 -77.05 9.34 19.94
CA SER A 3 -75.91 10.24 19.80
C SER A 3 -74.83 9.58 18.99
N ARG A 4 -74.46 10.13 17.82
CA ARG A 4 -73.37 9.71 16.99
C ARG A 4 -72.08 10.46 17.40
N PHE A 5 -71.12 9.78 17.93
CA PHE A 5 -69.74 10.30 18.10
C PHE A 5 -68.99 10.24 16.78
N ARG A 6 -68.62 11.39 16.23
CA ARG A 6 -67.71 11.52 15.11
C ARG A 6 -66.28 11.46 15.66
N SER A 7 -65.54 10.40 15.31
CA SER A 7 -64.09 10.30 15.52
C SER A 7 -63.37 11.08 14.44
N GLY A 8 -62.71 12.16 14.83
CA GLY A 8 -61.83 12.94 13.95
C GLY A 8 -60.50 12.24 13.75
N ALA A 9 -60.25 11.79 12.54
CA ALA A 9 -58.94 11.29 12.14
C ALA A 9 -57.95 12.45 12.06
N ARG A 10 -56.98 12.48 12.95
CA ARG A 10 -55.78 13.35 12.84
C ARG A 10 -54.86 12.79 11.77
N THR A 11 -54.72 13.52 10.66
CA THR A 11 -53.69 13.30 9.66
C THR A 11 -52.33 13.57 10.28
N ALA A 12 -51.57 12.50 10.49
CA ALA A 12 -50.17 12.60 10.86
C ALA A 12 -49.37 13.23 9.70
N SER A 13 -48.92 14.46 9.91
CA SER A 13 -48.00 15.16 9.03
C SER A 13 -46.67 14.36 9.01
N GLY A 14 -46.42 13.71 7.88
CA GLY A 14 -45.15 13.00 7.66
C GLY A 14 -44.00 14.01 7.62
N VAL A 15 -43.27 14.08 8.70
CA VAL A 15 -41.93 14.73 8.70
C VAL A 15 -41.02 13.87 7.81
N ARG A 16 -40.74 14.36 6.60
CA ARG A 16 -39.70 13.81 5.74
C ARG A 16 -38.37 13.96 6.49
N PRO A 17 -37.63 12.88 6.73
CA PRO A 17 -36.26 13.04 7.27
C PRO A 17 -35.48 13.87 6.27
N ALA A 18 -34.85 14.93 6.76
CA ALA A 18 -33.91 15.75 6.00
C ALA A 18 -32.89 14.84 5.35
N SER A 19 -32.71 14.96 4.03
CA SER A 19 -31.69 14.29 3.27
C SER A 19 -30.32 14.60 3.91
N GLY A 20 -29.81 13.67 4.71
CA GLY A 20 -28.50 13.74 5.30
C GLY A 20 -27.48 13.83 4.17
N GLY A 21 -26.89 15.01 3.97
CA GLY A 21 -25.76 15.18 3.05
C GLY A 21 -24.73 14.08 3.34
N ALA A 22 -24.21 13.44 2.31
CA ALA A 22 -23.22 12.38 2.40
C ALA A 22 -22.03 12.87 3.23
N ARG A 23 -22.05 12.59 4.54
CA ARG A 23 -20.91 12.85 5.41
C ARG A 23 -19.83 11.85 5.01
N PHE A 24 -18.76 12.35 4.39
CA PHE A 24 -17.55 11.56 4.17
C PHE A 24 -17.14 10.94 5.50
N GLY A 25 -17.25 9.62 5.62
CA GLY A 25 -16.75 8.94 6.81
C GLY A 25 -15.23 9.23 6.93
N THR A 26 -14.78 9.67 8.08
CA THR A 26 -13.35 10.02 8.31
C THR A 26 -12.41 8.87 7.96
N ARG A 27 -12.84 7.64 8.15
CA ARG A 27 -12.02 6.43 7.87
C ARG A 27 -11.80 6.14 6.39
N PRO A 28 -12.82 6.11 5.51
CA PRO A 28 -12.59 5.98 4.07
C PRO A 28 -11.69 7.09 3.53
N LEU A 29 -11.82 8.31 4.06
CA LEU A 29 -10.96 9.41 3.70
C LEU A 29 -9.50 9.14 4.12
N ALA A 30 -9.28 8.74 5.37
CA ALA A 30 -7.94 8.42 5.87
C ALA A 30 -7.31 7.26 5.08
N ALA A 31 -8.03 6.16 4.87
CA ALA A 31 -7.56 5.03 4.07
C ALA A 31 -7.21 5.45 2.63
N GLY A 32 -8.05 6.27 2.02
CA GLY A 32 -7.82 6.80 0.67
C GLY A 32 -6.59 7.70 0.59
N LEU A 33 -6.44 8.65 1.51
CA LEU A 33 -5.30 9.56 1.56
C LEU A 33 -3.98 8.82 1.81
N LEU A 34 -3.98 7.88 2.77
CA LEU A 34 -2.78 7.09 3.06
C LEU A 34 -2.42 6.17 1.88
N THR A 35 -3.41 5.54 1.23
CA THR A 35 -3.18 4.78 0.00
C THR A 35 -2.60 5.65 -1.11
N ALA A 36 -3.12 6.87 -1.31
CA ALA A 36 -2.61 7.82 -2.29
C ALA A 36 -1.17 8.26 -1.97
N THR A 37 -0.85 8.45 -0.69
CA THR A 37 0.52 8.79 -0.25
C THR A 37 1.50 7.68 -0.60
N VAL A 38 1.16 6.40 -0.32
CA VAL A 38 2.01 5.27 -0.70
C VAL A 38 2.11 5.12 -2.22
N ALA A 39 1.00 5.35 -2.95
CA ALA A 39 1.01 5.34 -4.41
C ALA A 39 1.98 6.38 -5.00
N LEU A 40 1.92 7.62 -4.50
CA LEU A 40 2.82 8.69 -4.89
C LEU A 40 4.27 8.35 -4.55
N TYR A 41 4.52 7.84 -3.35
CA TYR A 41 5.84 7.43 -2.92
C TYR A 41 6.43 6.37 -3.87
N MET A 42 5.70 5.29 -4.14
CA MET A 42 6.14 4.23 -5.04
C MET A 42 6.32 4.72 -6.49
N ALA A 43 5.47 5.65 -6.95
CA ALA A 43 5.62 6.25 -8.27
C ALA A 43 6.92 7.07 -8.37
N LEU A 44 7.27 7.84 -7.33
CA LEU A 44 8.52 8.61 -7.27
C LEU A 44 9.75 7.69 -7.16
N VAL A 45 9.66 6.58 -6.43
CA VAL A 45 10.73 5.57 -6.37
C VAL A 45 10.95 4.96 -7.74
N ALA A 46 9.90 4.46 -8.40
CA ALA A 46 10.01 3.89 -9.75
C ALA A 46 10.52 4.93 -10.78
N PHE A 47 10.03 6.17 -10.71
CA PHE A 47 10.51 7.26 -11.57
C PHE A 47 11.99 7.55 -11.34
N GLY A 48 12.44 7.63 -10.08
CA GLY A 48 13.85 7.81 -9.75
C GLY A 48 14.72 6.67 -10.28
N ASN A 49 14.27 5.41 -10.12
CA ASN A 49 14.98 4.24 -10.63
C ASN A 49 15.06 4.20 -12.17
N ILE A 50 14.10 4.80 -12.87
CA ILE A 50 14.13 4.89 -14.34
C ILE A 50 15.02 6.05 -14.81
N THR A 51 14.94 7.20 -14.17
CA THR A 51 15.64 8.43 -14.60
C THR A 51 17.09 8.49 -14.13
N ASP A 52 17.39 7.93 -12.96
CA ASP A 52 18.75 7.76 -12.43
C ASP A 52 19.09 6.27 -12.32
N PHE A 53 19.03 5.59 -13.47
CA PHE A 53 19.13 4.14 -13.56
C PHE A 53 20.43 3.58 -12.96
N ASP A 54 21.55 4.23 -13.19
CA ASP A 54 22.87 3.69 -12.81
C ASP A 54 23.11 3.72 -11.29
N THR A 55 22.58 4.68 -10.55
CA THR A 55 22.78 4.79 -9.10
C THR A 55 22.24 3.55 -8.39
N ASN A 56 20.96 3.20 -8.60
CA ASN A 56 20.36 2.04 -7.93
C ASN A 56 20.76 0.71 -8.60
N ARG A 57 21.14 0.71 -9.87
CA ARG A 57 21.76 -0.44 -10.53
C ARG A 57 23.03 -0.87 -9.81
N GLN A 58 23.90 0.07 -9.45
CA GLN A 58 25.12 -0.23 -8.69
C GLN A 58 24.78 -0.84 -7.32
N PHE A 59 23.77 -0.30 -6.64
CA PHE A 59 23.30 -0.87 -5.38
C PHE A 59 22.94 -2.36 -5.53
N VAL A 60 22.07 -2.70 -6.50
CA VAL A 60 21.65 -4.09 -6.73
C VAL A 60 22.83 -4.98 -7.12
N ARG A 61 23.76 -4.48 -7.94
CA ARG A 61 24.96 -5.21 -8.34
C ARG A 61 25.85 -5.55 -7.16
N HIS A 62 26.14 -4.60 -6.29
CA HIS A 62 26.98 -4.81 -5.12
C HIS A 62 26.32 -5.78 -4.11
N VAL A 63 25.02 -5.66 -3.91
CA VAL A 63 24.29 -6.59 -3.04
C VAL A 63 24.33 -8.02 -3.58
N LEU A 64 24.00 -8.21 -4.86
CA LEU A 64 23.97 -9.54 -5.47
C LEU A 64 25.37 -10.17 -5.62
N ALA A 65 26.40 -9.35 -5.86
CA ALA A 65 27.79 -9.81 -5.93
C ALA A 65 28.39 -10.09 -4.55
N MET A 66 27.76 -9.64 -3.47
CA MET A 66 28.27 -9.76 -2.09
C MET A 66 29.71 -9.22 -1.92
N ASP A 67 30.12 -8.26 -2.77
CA ASP A 67 31.52 -7.82 -2.88
C ASP A 67 31.95 -6.88 -1.74
N THR A 68 31.00 -6.36 -0.98
CA THR A 68 31.20 -5.48 0.18
C THR A 68 30.82 -6.13 1.52
N THR A 69 30.54 -7.43 1.51
CA THR A 69 30.31 -8.25 2.70
C THR A 69 31.64 -8.68 3.34
N PHE A 70 31.58 -9.42 4.44
CA PHE A 70 32.78 -9.99 5.08
C PHE A 70 33.49 -11.06 4.23
N LYS A 71 32.90 -11.47 3.12
CA LYS A 71 33.44 -12.46 2.16
C LYS A 71 33.76 -13.81 2.79
N ASP A 72 32.89 -14.26 3.69
CA ASP A 72 33.02 -15.60 4.27
C ASP A 72 32.95 -16.66 3.18
N PRO A 73 34.01 -17.54 3.05
CA PRO A 73 34.05 -18.56 2.02
C PRO A 73 32.83 -19.48 2.01
N ASP A 74 32.21 -19.74 3.17
CA ASP A 74 31.06 -20.60 3.31
C ASP A 74 29.79 -19.96 2.77
N LEU A 75 29.79 -18.65 2.53
CA LEU A 75 28.62 -17.88 2.03
C LEU A 75 28.77 -17.43 0.58
N MET A 76 30.02 -17.25 0.08
CA MET A 76 30.27 -16.63 -1.23
C MET A 76 29.72 -17.42 -2.43
N TRP A 77 29.39 -18.69 -2.28
CA TRP A 77 28.73 -19.46 -3.32
C TRP A 77 27.33 -18.92 -3.71
N ARG A 78 26.74 -18.09 -2.86
CA ARG A 78 25.44 -17.42 -3.12
C ARG A 78 25.58 -16.24 -4.07
N ALA A 79 26.77 -15.68 -4.20
CA ALA A 79 27.01 -14.47 -4.96
C ALA A 79 26.65 -14.64 -6.45
N ILE A 80 25.89 -13.69 -6.97
CA ILE A 80 25.58 -13.59 -8.39
C ILE A 80 26.51 -12.54 -9.00
N THR A 81 27.54 -12.99 -9.73
CA THR A 81 28.55 -12.11 -10.34
C THR A 81 28.26 -11.76 -11.79
N SER A 82 27.26 -12.40 -12.41
CA SER A 82 26.83 -12.09 -13.77
C SER A 82 26.13 -10.73 -13.85
N GLY A 83 26.77 -9.75 -14.51
CA GLY A 83 26.19 -8.41 -14.68
C GLY A 83 24.81 -8.44 -15.38
N THR A 84 24.61 -9.36 -16.31
CA THR A 84 23.33 -9.52 -17.00
C THR A 84 22.22 -9.96 -16.03
N LEU A 85 22.50 -10.94 -15.14
CA LEU A 85 21.51 -11.38 -14.15
C LEU A 85 21.20 -10.31 -13.11
N GLN A 86 22.23 -9.54 -12.72
CA GLN A 86 22.07 -8.39 -11.81
C GLN A 86 21.17 -7.31 -12.44
N ASP A 87 21.39 -7.01 -13.72
CA ASP A 87 20.58 -6.02 -14.46
C ASP A 87 19.13 -6.51 -14.65
N ILE A 88 18.93 -7.78 -14.95
CA ILE A 88 17.59 -8.37 -15.02
C ILE A 88 16.88 -8.24 -13.68
N ALA A 89 17.56 -8.58 -12.58
CA ALA A 89 16.98 -8.43 -11.24
C ALA A 89 16.56 -6.98 -10.96
N TYR A 90 17.43 -6.02 -11.30
CA TYR A 90 17.11 -4.60 -11.13
C TYR A 90 15.91 -4.14 -11.95
N VAL A 91 15.86 -4.53 -13.23
CA VAL A 91 14.70 -4.20 -14.11
C VAL A 91 13.41 -4.83 -13.56
N LEU A 92 13.44 -6.05 -13.04
CA LEU A 92 12.27 -6.68 -12.43
C LEU A 92 11.81 -5.93 -11.18
N ILE A 93 12.73 -5.38 -10.38
CA ILE A 93 12.39 -4.51 -9.24
C ILE A 93 11.64 -3.27 -9.73
N ILE A 94 12.17 -2.56 -10.76
CA ILE A 94 11.50 -1.37 -11.32
C ILE A 94 10.10 -1.70 -11.85
N ILE A 95 9.96 -2.80 -12.57
CA ILE A 95 8.65 -3.25 -13.07
C ILE A 95 7.69 -3.48 -11.91
N TRP A 96 8.14 -4.18 -10.87
CA TRP A 96 7.32 -4.46 -9.68
C TRP A 96 6.88 -3.19 -8.96
N GLU A 97 7.80 -2.24 -8.75
CA GLU A 97 7.52 -0.93 -8.16
C GLU A 97 6.51 -0.13 -8.99
N THR A 98 6.69 -0.12 -10.31
CA THR A 98 5.78 0.56 -11.22
C THR A 98 4.37 -0.04 -11.16
N VAL A 99 4.25 -1.36 -11.19
CA VAL A 99 2.94 -2.04 -11.09
C VAL A 99 2.30 -1.76 -9.73
N ALA A 100 3.07 -1.83 -8.63
CA ALA A 100 2.56 -1.50 -7.29
C ALA A 100 2.04 -0.06 -7.21
N ALA A 101 2.79 0.90 -7.76
CA ALA A 101 2.39 2.31 -7.83
C ALA A 101 1.07 2.48 -8.61
N LEU A 102 0.94 1.85 -9.76
CA LEU A 102 -0.28 1.91 -10.60
C LEU A 102 -1.49 1.30 -9.89
N VAL A 103 -1.33 0.12 -9.28
CA VAL A 103 -2.41 -0.53 -8.52
C VAL A 103 -2.88 0.36 -7.37
N LEU A 104 -1.94 0.96 -6.62
CA LEU A 104 -2.26 1.87 -5.52
C LEU A 104 -2.89 3.18 -6.01
N ALA A 105 -2.46 3.72 -7.14
CA ALA A 105 -3.08 4.90 -7.75
C ALA A 105 -4.54 4.63 -8.14
N VAL A 106 -4.81 3.48 -8.78
CA VAL A 106 -6.19 3.05 -9.09
C VAL A 106 -7.01 2.85 -7.83
N ALA A 107 -6.40 2.29 -6.77
CA ALA A 107 -7.04 2.13 -5.46
C ALA A 107 -7.41 3.49 -4.84
N ALA A 108 -6.51 4.48 -4.88
CA ALA A 108 -6.76 5.82 -4.38
C ALA A 108 -7.92 6.50 -5.11
N VAL A 109 -7.99 6.38 -6.44
CA VAL A 109 -9.12 6.86 -7.24
C VAL A 109 -10.42 6.13 -6.87
N ALA A 110 -10.36 4.82 -6.61
CA ALA A 110 -11.52 4.04 -6.18
C ALA A 110 -12.04 4.50 -4.80
N TRP A 111 -11.16 4.86 -3.86
CA TRP A 111 -11.55 5.46 -2.58
C TRP A 111 -12.29 6.79 -2.77
N LEU A 112 -11.80 7.66 -3.63
CA LEU A 112 -12.43 8.96 -3.94
C LEU A 112 -13.84 8.78 -4.55
N ARG A 113 -13.99 7.79 -5.43
CA ARG A 113 -15.28 7.49 -6.07
C ARG A 113 -16.25 6.83 -5.11
N GLY A 114 -15.79 5.84 -4.33
CA GLY A 114 -16.60 5.09 -3.38
C GLY A 114 -17.11 5.95 -2.21
N SER A 115 -16.37 6.98 -1.81
CA SER A 115 -16.79 7.93 -0.76
C SER A 115 -17.93 8.86 -1.19
N ARG A 116 -18.25 8.94 -2.48
CA ARG A 116 -19.37 9.74 -3.02
C ARG A 116 -20.71 8.99 -3.09
N GLY A 117 -20.76 7.75 -2.56
CA GLY A 117 -21.97 6.92 -2.54
C GLY A 117 -21.97 5.85 -3.63
N GLY A 118 -21.69 4.62 -3.27
CA GLY A 118 -21.74 3.46 -4.15
C GLY A 118 -20.92 2.28 -3.59
N ASP A 119 -21.04 1.09 -4.20
CA ASP A 119 -20.36 -0.15 -3.83
C ASP A 119 -18.83 -0.13 -4.03
N GLY A 120 -18.26 1.06 -4.33
CA GLY A 120 -16.85 1.25 -4.67
C GLY A 120 -15.84 0.98 -3.54
N LEU A 121 -16.26 1.09 -2.26
CA LEU A 121 -15.36 0.95 -1.11
C LEU A 121 -14.77 -0.46 -0.99
N GLY A 122 -15.53 -1.50 -1.31
CA GLY A 122 -15.04 -2.88 -1.33
C GLY A 122 -13.95 -3.09 -2.39
N LYS A 123 -14.11 -2.51 -3.57
CA LYS A 123 -13.10 -2.53 -4.64
C LYS A 123 -11.86 -1.74 -4.24
N ALA A 124 -12.03 -0.54 -3.68
CA ALA A 124 -10.93 0.29 -3.21
C ALA A 124 -10.08 -0.45 -2.16
N ARG A 125 -10.72 -1.08 -1.17
CA ARG A 125 -10.05 -1.90 -0.15
C ARG A 125 -9.26 -3.04 -0.78
N ARG A 126 -9.85 -3.83 -1.67
CA ARG A 126 -9.16 -4.96 -2.33
C ARG A 126 -7.94 -4.50 -3.13
N LEU A 127 -8.06 -3.43 -3.90
CA LEU A 127 -6.95 -2.88 -4.67
C LEU A 127 -5.85 -2.32 -3.76
N SER A 128 -6.21 -1.59 -2.69
CA SER A 128 -5.22 -1.12 -1.70
C SER A 128 -4.49 -2.29 -1.06
N THR A 129 -5.22 -3.33 -0.65
CA THR A 129 -4.62 -4.55 -0.08
C THR A 129 -3.63 -5.17 -1.05
N GLY A 130 -4.01 -5.37 -2.31
CA GLY A 130 -3.12 -5.95 -3.32
C GLY A 130 -1.85 -5.11 -3.52
N GLY A 131 -1.99 -3.80 -3.73
CA GLY A 131 -0.83 -2.91 -3.92
C GLY A 131 0.06 -2.81 -2.69
N LEU A 132 -0.51 -2.73 -1.48
CA LEU A 132 0.25 -2.69 -0.23
C LEU A 132 0.99 -4.01 0.03
N LEU A 133 0.37 -5.16 -0.28
CA LEU A 133 1.05 -6.46 -0.20
C LEU A 133 2.21 -6.53 -1.19
N MET A 134 2.09 -5.96 -2.40
CA MET A 134 3.22 -5.89 -3.33
C MET A 134 4.38 -5.09 -2.74
N VAL A 135 4.12 -3.97 -2.06
CA VAL A 135 5.15 -3.17 -1.37
C VAL A 135 5.77 -3.97 -0.22
N LEU A 136 4.95 -4.63 0.60
CA LEU A 136 5.43 -5.47 1.71
C LEU A 136 6.29 -6.64 1.23
N LEU A 137 5.90 -7.31 0.13
CA LEU A 137 6.69 -8.39 -0.46
C LEU A 137 8.02 -7.89 -1.02
N LEU A 138 8.04 -6.73 -1.69
CA LEU A 138 9.28 -6.18 -2.20
C LEU A 138 10.27 -5.88 -1.08
N PHE A 139 9.85 -5.11 -0.08
CA PHE A 139 10.75 -4.68 0.98
C PHE A 139 10.98 -5.74 2.06
N GLY A 140 9.96 -6.54 2.40
CA GLY A 140 10.09 -7.62 3.37
C GLY A 140 10.80 -8.85 2.81
N ALA A 141 10.24 -9.47 1.77
CA ALA A 141 10.83 -10.68 1.20
C ALA A 141 12.03 -10.36 0.29
N GLY A 142 11.92 -9.36 -0.60
CA GLY A 142 13.00 -9.01 -1.53
C GLY A 142 14.20 -8.39 -0.82
N PHE A 143 14.01 -7.26 -0.14
CA PHE A 143 15.13 -6.53 0.45
C PHE A 143 15.57 -7.10 1.80
N MET A 144 14.66 -7.35 2.76
CA MET A 144 15.07 -7.77 4.10
C MET A 144 15.47 -9.25 4.12
N ALA A 145 14.64 -10.16 3.60
CA ALA A 145 14.95 -11.58 3.66
C ALA A 145 16.00 -11.98 2.61
N ILE A 146 15.78 -11.68 1.33
CA ILE A 146 16.70 -12.11 0.27
C ILE A 146 17.94 -11.21 0.25
N GLY A 147 17.80 -9.92 0.12
CA GLY A 147 18.94 -9.00 0.10
C GLY A 147 19.70 -9.01 1.42
N GLY A 148 18.97 -8.88 2.54
CA GLY A 148 19.53 -8.79 3.88
C GLY A 148 20.21 -10.08 4.33
N GLU A 149 19.46 -11.18 4.36
CA GLU A 149 19.93 -12.44 4.96
C GLU A 149 20.61 -13.36 3.94
N TRP A 150 19.99 -13.57 2.75
CA TRP A 150 20.58 -14.48 1.77
C TRP A 150 21.86 -13.93 1.17
N PHE A 151 21.88 -12.65 0.77
CA PHE A 151 23.06 -11.98 0.22
C PHE A 151 23.87 -11.23 1.29
N ALA A 152 23.55 -11.40 2.57
CA ALA A 152 24.25 -10.81 3.70
C ALA A 152 24.48 -9.28 3.58
N MET A 153 23.53 -8.55 2.99
CA MET A 153 23.61 -7.10 2.79
C MET A 153 23.82 -6.33 4.10
N TRP A 154 23.38 -6.89 5.24
CA TRP A 154 23.58 -6.31 6.57
C TRP A 154 25.09 -6.15 6.94
N GLN A 155 25.99 -6.93 6.32
CA GLN A 155 27.43 -6.83 6.54
C GLN A 155 28.06 -5.64 5.81
N SER A 156 27.40 -5.12 4.78
CA SER A 156 27.93 -4.00 3.99
C SER A 156 27.77 -2.68 4.74
N LYS A 157 28.83 -1.88 4.76
CA LYS A 157 28.80 -0.50 5.29
C LYS A 157 28.32 0.51 4.24
N SER A 158 28.51 0.23 2.96
CA SER A 158 28.24 1.15 1.86
C SER A 158 26.94 0.85 1.13
N TRP A 159 26.57 -0.43 1.02
CA TRP A 159 25.45 -0.92 0.22
C TRP A 159 24.44 -1.68 1.09
N ASN A 160 24.03 -1.05 2.19
CA ASN A 160 23.05 -1.60 3.11
C ASN A 160 21.74 -0.82 3.01
N GLY A 161 20.71 -1.45 2.46
CA GLY A 161 19.38 -0.87 2.30
C GLY A 161 18.35 -1.29 3.36
N LEU A 162 18.77 -1.99 4.43
CA LEU A 162 17.84 -2.57 5.41
C LEU A 162 17.01 -1.52 6.15
N ASP A 163 17.61 -0.40 6.55
CA ASP A 163 16.87 0.67 7.24
C ASP A 163 15.78 1.29 6.34
N ALA A 164 16.13 1.51 5.07
CA ALA A 164 15.15 2.00 4.09
C ALA A 164 14.05 0.96 3.83
N ALA A 165 14.42 -0.32 3.69
CA ALA A 165 13.47 -1.40 3.49
C ALA A 165 12.53 -1.57 4.69
N ALA A 166 13.06 -1.53 5.92
CA ALA A 166 12.26 -1.62 7.14
C ALA A 166 11.27 -0.46 7.26
N ARG A 167 11.69 0.78 6.97
CA ARG A 167 10.81 1.95 6.95
C ARG A 167 9.69 1.78 5.94
N ASN A 168 9.99 1.34 4.72
CA ASN A 168 9.00 1.15 3.67
C ASN A 168 8.02 0.02 4.00
N PHE A 169 8.53 -1.06 4.56
CA PHE A 169 7.72 -2.18 5.06
C PHE A 169 6.76 -1.71 6.16
N MET A 170 7.24 -0.97 7.16
CA MET A 170 6.41 -0.44 8.25
C MET A 170 5.32 0.50 7.73
N VAL A 171 5.66 1.45 6.85
CA VAL A 171 4.68 2.39 6.29
C VAL A 171 3.57 1.64 5.55
N ALA A 172 3.93 0.70 4.68
CA ALA A 172 2.94 -0.09 3.95
C ALA A 172 2.09 -0.96 4.89
N GLY A 173 2.70 -1.56 5.92
CA GLY A 173 2.03 -2.36 6.94
C GLY A 173 1.02 -1.54 7.75
N ILE A 174 1.40 -0.35 8.22
CA ILE A 174 0.50 0.55 8.94
C ILE A 174 -0.70 0.95 8.07
N VAL A 175 -0.46 1.32 6.80
CA VAL A 175 -1.54 1.68 5.89
C VAL A 175 -2.45 0.49 5.61
N LEU A 176 -1.89 -0.72 5.48
CA LEU A 176 -2.69 -1.95 5.33
C LEU A 176 -3.61 -2.18 6.53
N LEU A 177 -3.10 -1.99 7.75
CA LEU A 177 -3.93 -2.09 8.97
C LEU A 177 -5.05 -1.05 8.96
N VAL A 178 -4.76 0.21 8.62
CA VAL A 178 -5.78 1.28 8.54
C VAL A 178 -6.86 0.96 7.51
N VAL A 179 -6.49 0.42 6.35
CA VAL A 179 -7.42 -0.01 5.29
C VAL A 179 -8.38 -1.10 5.79
N HIS A 180 -7.95 -1.93 6.73
CA HIS A 180 -8.70 -3.06 7.29
C HIS A 180 -9.38 -2.78 8.64
N LEU A 181 -9.22 -1.60 9.22
CA LEU A 181 -9.93 -1.27 10.47
C LEU A 181 -11.45 -1.47 10.30
N PRO A 182 -12.10 -2.14 11.26
CA PRO A 182 -13.56 -2.32 11.24
C PRO A 182 -14.27 -0.97 11.30
N GLY A 183 -15.40 -0.83 10.60
CA GLY A 183 -16.30 0.30 10.77
C GLY A 183 -16.77 0.36 12.23
N THR A 184 -16.88 1.55 12.85
CA THR A 184 -17.68 1.66 14.07
C THR A 184 -19.11 1.31 13.69
N ALA A 185 -19.63 0.18 14.19
CA ALA A 185 -21.06 0.04 14.35
C ALA A 185 -21.48 1.24 15.21
N THR A 186 -22.34 2.11 14.69
CA THR A 186 -23.10 3.02 15.55
C THR A 186 -23.87 2.11 16.48
N ALA A 187 -23.49 2.10 17.77
CA ALA A 187 -24.35 1.55 18.81
C ALA A 187 -25.64 2.39 18.72
N GLU A 188 -26.68 1.80 18.17
CA GLU A 188 -28.04 2.29 18.34
C GLU A 188 -28.41 1.90 19.78
N GLU A 189 -28.32 2.86 20.71
CA GLU A 189 -29.05 2.87 21.96
C GLU A 189 -30.47 3.36 21.76
#